data_9f2bd27b132c49f9e1f472dd7f583eae
#
_entry.id   9f2bd27b132c49f9e1f472dd7f583eae
#
_cell.length_a   1.000
_cell.length_b   1.000
_cell.length_c   1.000
_cell.angle_alpha   90.00
_cell.angle_beta   90.00
_cell.angle_gamma   90.00
#
_symmetry.space_group_name_H-M   'P 1'
#
loop_
_entity.id
_entity.type
_entity.pdbx_description
1 polymer ?
#
loop_
_entity_poly.entity_id
_entity_poly.type
_entity_poly.pdbx_seq_one_letter_code
_entity_poly.pdbx_strand_id
1 'polypeptide(L)' 'MEREQFIALISEEQESLRRFLLALCEGDRMEAEDIAQEAMVKAYIAMERFVERAKFATWLFKISDRSEVRAR' A
#
# COMPACT_ATOMS: atom_id res chain seq x y z
N MET A 1 7.77 -4.17 -13.57
CA MET A 1 8.61 -3.41 -12.60
C MET A 1 9.61 -4.35 -11.96
N GLU A 2 10.85 -3.92 -11.90
CA GLU A 2 11.90 -4.72 -11.28
C GLU A 2 11.82 -4.66 -9.76
N ARG A 3 12.33 -5.71 -9.12
CA ARG A 3 12.31 -5.82 -7.67
C ARG A 3 12.96 -4.63 -6.96
N GLU A 4 14.11 -4.17 -7.47
CA GLU A 4 14.81 -3.04 -6.87
C GLU A 4 14.01 -1.76 -6.97
N GLN A 5 13.35 -1.55 -8.08
CA GLN A 5 12.47 -0.41 -8.27
C GLN A 5 11.27 -0.48 -7.33
N PHE A 6 10.73 -1.67 -7.16
CA PHE A 6 9.61 -1.89 -6.25
C PHE A 6 9.99 -1.54 -4.82
N ILE A 7 11.15 -2.03 -4.35
CA ILE A 7 11.62 -1.74 -3.00
C ILE A 7 11.80 -0.25 -2.78
N ALA A 8 12.37 0.44 -3.77
CA ALA A 8 12.55 1.89 -3.68
C ALA A 8 11.22 2.62 -3.59
N LEU A 9 10.24 2.21 -4.40
CA LEU A 9 8.90 2.81 -4.39
C LEU A 9 8.18 2.59 -3.08
N ILE A 10 8.25 1.39 -2.54
CA ILE A 10 7.65 1.08 -1.25
C ILE A 10 8.30 1.92 -0.16
N SER A 11 9.62 2.07 -0.19
CA SER A 11 10.32 2.90 0.80
C SER A 11 9.87 4.36 0.74
N GLU A 12 9.60 4.88 -0.46
CA GLU A 12 9.12 6.25 -0.63
C GLU A 12 7.67 6.42 -0.18
N GLU A 13 6.83 5.43 -0.45
CA GLU A 13 5.38 5.55 -0.25
C GLU A 13 4.90 5.06 1.12
N GLN A 14 5.71 4.25 1.82
CA GLN A 14 5.22 3.58 3.03
C GLN A 14 4.77 4.54 4.12
N GLU A 15 5.46 5.66 4.30
CA GLU A 15 5.08 6.61 5.34
C GLU A 15 3.76 7.30 5.02
N SER A 16 3.59 7.73 3.78
CA SER A 16 2.34 8.33 3.31
C SER A 16 1.19 7.34 3.41
N LEU A 17 1.45 6.09 3.03
CA LEU A 17 0.46 5.03 3.10
C LEU A 17 0.02 4.79 4.54
N ARG A 18 0.97 4.73 5.47
CA ARG A 18 0.63 4.50 6.88
C ARG A 18 -0.19 5.64 7.47
N ARG A 19 0.13 6.88 7.10
CA ARG A 19 -0.66 8.03 7.55
C ARG A 19 -2.08 7.97 7.01
N PHE A 20 -2.21 7.64 5.73
CA PHE A 20 -3.50 7.49 5.09
C PHE A 20 -4.34 6.42 5.80
N LEU A 21 -3.74 5.26 6.04
CA LEU A 21 -4.44 4.15 6.69
C LEU A 21 -4.76 4.44 8.14
N LEU A 22 -3.89 5.14 8.83
CA LEU A 22 -4.15 5.52 10.21
C LEU A 22 -5.38 6.41 10.31
N ALA A 23 -5.53 7.33 9.37
CA ALA A 23 -6.72 8.18 9.30
C ALA A 23 -7.97 7.36 9.00
N LEU A 24 -7.89 6.40 8.07
CA LEU A 24 -9.01 5.53 7.74
C LEU A 24 -9.42 4.64 8.92
N CYS A 25 -8.46 4.21 9.71
CA CYS A 25 -8.70 3.32 10.85
C CYS A 25 -8.94 4.09 12.16
N GLU A 26 -9.19 5.38 12.05
CA GLU A 26 -9.52 6.23 13.20
C GLU A 26 -8.47 6.18 14.31
N GLY A 27 -7.20 6.12 13.92
CA GLY A 27 -6.09 6.13 14.86
C GLY A 27 -5.67 4.75 15.38
N ASP A 28 -6.30 3.69 14.93
CA ASP A 28 -5.92 2.33 15.31
C ASP A 28 -4.67 1.91 14.55
N ARG A 29 -3.53 1.98 15.23
CA ARG A 29 -2.24 1.68 14.62
C ARG A 29 -2.07 0.22 14.23
N MET A 30 -2.59 -0.69 15.03
CA MET A 30 -2.47 -2.12 14.73
C MET A 30 -3.23 -2.48 13.47
N GLU A 31 -4.46 -1.99 13.35
CA GLU A 31 -5.27 -2.23 12.17
C GLU A 31 -4.62 -1.59 10.94
N ALA A 32 -4.16 -0.35 11.07
CA ALA A 32 -3.51 0.35 9.96
C ALA A 32 -2.25 -0.40 9.50
N GLU A 33 -1.45 -0.90 10.43
CA GLU A 33 -0.23 -1.64 10.09
C GLU A 33 -0.56 -2.96 9.39
N ASP A 34 -1.58 -3.67 9.86
CA ASP A 34 -2.00 -4.92 9.24
C ASP A 34 -2.46 -4.70 7.79
N ILE A 35 -3.22 -3.64 7.56
CA ILE A 35 -3.67 -3.30 6.22
C ILE A 35 -2.50 -2.90 5.34
N ALA A 36 -1.56 -2.12 5.89
CA ALA A 36 -0.37 -1.72 5.14
C ALA A 36 0.44 -2.95 4.71
N GLN A 37 0.64 -3.90 5.60
CA GLN A 37 1.37 -5.12 5.27
C GLN A 37 0.66 -5.94 4.21
N GLU A 38 -0.64 -6.10 4.34
CA GLU A 38 -1.44 -6.82 3.34
C GLU A 38 -1.34 -6.14 1.98
N ALA A 39 -1.44 -4.82 1.96
CA ALA A 39 -1.34 -4.06 0.72
C ALA A 39 0.03 -4.22 0.07
N MET A 40 1.10 -4.22 0.88
CA MET A 40 2.45 -4.39 0.36
C MET A 40 2.69 -5.79 -0.22
N VAL A 41 2.12 -6.81 0.42
CA VAL A 41 2.21 -8.18 -0.12
C VAL A 41 1.50 -8.27 -1.46
N LYS A 42 0.30 -7.73 -1.55
CA LYS A 42 -0.45 -7.70 -2.81
C LYS A 42 0.28 -6.91 -3.88
N ALA A 43 0.89 -5.81 -3.48
CA ALA A 43 1.69 -4.99 -4.40
C ALA A 43 2.88 -5.77 -4.94
N TYR A 44 3.57 -6.51 -4.07
CA TYR A 44 4.72 -7.32 -4.48
C TYR A 44 4.29 -8.35 -5.53
N ILE A 45 3.19 -9.04 -5.29
CA ILE A 45 2.68 -10.04 -6.22
C ILE A 45 2.33 -9.42 -7.57
N ALA A 46 1.79 -8.22 -7.54
CA ALA A 46 1.33 -7.53 -8.74
C ALA A 46 2.39 -6.63 -9.40
N MET A 47 3.60 -6.56 -8.83
CA MET A 47 4.58 -5.56 -9.26
C MET A 47 4.95 -5.64 -10.74
N GLU A 48 4.94 -6.82 -11.32
CA GLU A 48 5.29 -7.00 -12.72
C GLU A 48 4.29 -6.37 -13.68
N ARG A 49 3.08 -6.07 -13.19
CA ARG A 49 2.03 -5.46 -13.99
C ARG A 49 2.23 -3.96 -14.16
N PHE A 50 3.10 -3.36 -13.35
CA PHE A 50 3.24 -1.91 -13.33
C PHE A 50 4.55 -1.48 -13.94
N VAL A 51 4.45 -0.60 -14.92
CA VAL A 51 5.60 -0.02 -15.61
C VAL A 51 5.87 1.39 -15.12
N GLU A 52 4.81 2.11 -14.75
CA GLU A 52 4.90 3.50 -14.35
C GLU A 52 4.69 3.67 -12.84
N ARG A 53 5.56 4.50 -12.24
CA ARG A 53 5.52 4.77 -10.79
C ARG A 53 4.20 5.38 -10.35
N ALA A 54 3.69 6.34 -11.11
CA ALA A 54 2.46 7.04 -10.75
C ALA A 54 1.26 6.08 -10.67
N LYS A 55 1.19 5.15 -11.60
CA LYS A 55 0.12 4.17 -11.61
C LYS A 55 0.24 3.20 -10.43
N PHE A 56 1.47 2.83 -10.09
CA PHE A 56 1.72 1.96 -8.96
C PHE A 56 1.26 2.62 -7.65
N ALA A 57 1.64 3.86 -7.42
CA ALA A 57 1.27 4.56 -6.20
C ALA A 57 -0.25 4.68 -6.06
N THR A 58 -0.93 5.08 -7.14
CA THR A 58 -2.39 5.18 -7.14
C THR A 58 -3.03 3.83 -6.82
N TRP A 59 -2.55 2.77 -7.44
CA TRP A 59 -3.07 1.42 -7.21
C TRP A 59 -2.87 0.99 -5.75
N LEU A 60 -1.70 1.28 -5.19
CA LEU A 60 -1.37 0.91 -3.81
C LEU A 60 -2.36 1.53 -2.82
N PHE A 61 -2.67 2.81 -2.98
CA PHE A 61 -3.63 3.47 -2.11
C PHE A 61 -5.04 2.91 -2.31
N LYS A 62 -5.43 2.62 -3.52
CA LYS A 62 -6.75 2.06 -3.80
C LYS A 62 -6.93 0.68 -3.18
N ILE A 63 -5.93 -0.18 -3.28
CA ILE A 63 -6.07 -1.52 -2.72
C ILE A 63 -6.05 -1.49 -1.19
N SER A 64 -5.32 -0.55 -0.61
CA SER A 64 -5.30 -0.36 0.84
C SER A 64 -6.67 0.08 1.35
N ASP A 65 -7.30 1.00 0.64
CA ASP A 65 -8.64 1.47 0.97
C ASP A 65 -9.66 0.34 0.92
N ARG A 66 -9.57 -0.50 -0.12
CA ARG A 66 -10.46 -1.66 -0.26
C ARG A 66 -10.25 -2.69 0.85
N SER A 67 -9.01 -2.90 1.25
CA SER A 67 -8.71 -3.83 2.35
C SER A 67 -9.31 -3.35 3.65
N GLU A 68 -9.25 -2.04 3.91
CA GLU A 68 -9.86 -1.45 5.10
C GLU A 68 -11.38 -1.64 5.07
N VAL A 69 -12.02 -1.36 3.95
CA VAL A 69 -13.46 -1.51 3.79
C VAL A 69 -13.89 -2.96 4.03
N ARG A 70 -13.13 -3.91 3.50
CA ARG A 70 -13.45 -5.33 3.69
C ARG A 70 -13.26 -5.80 5.13
N ALA A 71 -12.35 -5.18 5.85
CA ALA A 71 -12.09 -5.55 7.25
C ALA A 71 -13.24 -5.14 8.18
N ARG A 72 -14.07 -4.23 7.72
CA ARG A 72 -15.24 -3.75 8.45
C ARG A 72 -16.49 -4.44 7.99
#